data_1599f0d95b81fe4dc3c7413df7e11552
#
_entry.id   1599f0d95b81fe4dc3c7413df7e11552
#
_cell.length_a   1.000
_cell.length_b   1.000
_cell.length_c   1.000
_cell.angle_alpha   90.00
_cell.angle_beta   90.00
_cell.angle_gamma   90.00
#
_symmetry.space_group_name_H-M   'P 1'
#
loop_
_entity.id
_entity.type
_entity.pdbx_description
1 polymer ?
#
loop_
_entity_poly.entity_id
_entity_poly.type
_entity_poly.pdbx_seq_one_letter_code
_entity_poly.pdbx_strand_id
1 'polypeptide(L)'
;MARDSKDQQLIELKDTVKELNTTIRNLNALIEAANKREEEHLLKEQEHIEREKVLQEQIDYLTKKLFGRSSEKRDDFEGQLNLFNEAETLKADPDPEEQEFTTVEKHTRKKKSKMSDKFAGLPVQEVILDVPEDERICDVCGTPLERIGKEFLRREIEFIKPSIKIIDYYSVSYGCPNCKINADVPHIVRGRDGQAHMLHGMASAGTVAWVMYQKYVNSLPLYRQEKDFKMYGAEICRGTIANWIINNAEEFFKPMCNYFQRKLVAGRYAMADETPVQVLKEPGRRAESRSYMWVFRSGEFDPEQIVLFHYSPTRAGDTAKEFLEGFHGYLMTDGYSGYNKLRDCTRNSCWAHIRRYLIDAIPKGKEYDHSQPAVQGLAYVDKLFEMERKIHEKKGSDFDAIKKFRLEKEKPVLDGFWNWLDCQTAIKNSRMYKALVYIQNRRPFLETYLEDGGCSFNNNTSERSCKAFVTGRKNWLFSDSVDGAEASALTYSIVETAKANGVDVYYYLKYLLMKCPTSLTSDEDLEKLCPWHPECKEALDELHRQHQKAIFDAM
;
A
#
# COMPACT_ATOMS: atom_id res chain seq x y z
N MET A 1 17.88 111.10 -10.38
CA MET A 1 16.59 110.55 -9.87
C MET A 1 16.01 109.40 -10.71
N ALA A 2 16.09 109.37 -12.03
CA ALA A 2 15.48 108.28 -12.83
C ALA A 2 16.37 106.97 -12.93
N ARG A 3 17.67 107.07 -12.73
CA ARG A 3 18.60 105.93 -12.74
C ARG A 3 18.55 105.13 -11.39
N ASP A 4 18.49 105.85 -10.29
CA ASP A 4 18.44 105.21 -8.96
C ASP A 4 17.16 104.33 -8.74
N SER A 5 16.03 104.81 -9.33
CA SER A 5 14.76 104.03 -9.27
C SER A 5 14.80 102.72 -10.04
N LYS A 6 15.52 102.66 -11.15
CA LYS A 6 15.66 101.45 -11.98
C LYS A 6 16.63 100.41 -11.35
N ASP A 7 17.69 100.86 -10.73
CA ASP A 7 18.64 100.01 -10.04
C ASP A 7 18.04 99.42 -8.76
N GLN A 8 17.19 100.20 -8.08
CA GLN A 8 16.44 99.69 -6.89
C GLN A 8 15.40 98.61 -7.29
N GLN A 9 14.66 98.85 -8.39
CA GLN A 9 13.75 97.82 -8.98
C GLN A 9 14.47 96.55 -9.45
N LEU A 10 15.70 96.68 -9.96
CA LEU A 10 16.54 95.58 -10.41
C LEU A 10 17.02 94.71 -9.19
N ILE A 11 17.30 95.36 -8.04
CA ILE A 11 17.70 94.71 -6.83
C ILE A 11 16.50 93.93 -6.21
N GLU A 12 15.34 94.57 -6.13
CA GLU A 12 14.10 93.93 -5.67
C GLU A 12 13.70 92.71 -6.51
N LEU A 13 13.85 92.87 -7.91
CA LEU A 13 13.56 91.74 -8.79
C LEU A 13 14.54 90.59 -8.62
N LYS A 14 15.84 90.90 -8.40
CA LYS A 14 16.85 89.88 -8.10
C LYS A 14 16.60 89.12 -6.78
N ASP A 15 16.17 89.83 -5.74
CA ASP A 15 15.83 89.22 -4.48
C ASP A 15 14.58 88.37 -4.58
N THR A 16 13.53 88.85 -5.31
CA THR A 16 12.33 88.08 -5.58
C THR A 16 12.65 86.79 -6.40
N VAL A 17 13.52 86.86 -7.43
CA VAL A 17 13.96 85.71 -8.18
C VAL A 17 14.72 84.70 -7.25
N LYS A 18 15.53 85.20 -6.32
CA LYS A 18 16.28 84.39 -5.38
C LYS A 18 15.35 83.68 -4.39
N GLU A 19 14.33 84.36 -3.86
CA GLU A 19 13.27 83.76 -3.03
C GLU A 19 12.45 82.71 -3.78
N LEU A 20 12.03 83.01 -5.03
CA LEU A 20 11.33 82.07 -5.89
C LEU A 20 12.16 80.83 -6.16
N ASN A 21 13.44 80.96 -6.48
CA ASN A 21 14.34 79.82 -6.68
C ASN A 21 14.52 78.99 -5.41
N THR A 22 14.52 79.62 -4.23
CA THR A 22 14.58 78.90 -2.95
C THR A 22 13.28 78.16 -2.69
N THR A 23 12.13 78.76 -2.99
CA THR A 23 10.82 78.15 -2.89
C THR A 23 10.67 76.95 -3.83
N ILE A 24 11.12 77.09 -5.08
CA ILE A 24 11.15 75.99 -6.06
C ILE A 24 12.01 74.81 -5.57
N ARG A 25 13.19 75.07 -4.98
CA ARG A 25 14.03 73.99 -4.40
C ARG A 25 13.33 73.27 -3.25
N ASN A 26 12.68 74.03 -2.37
CA ASN A 26 11.95 73.47 -1.23
C ASN A 26 10.73 72.63 -1.70
N LEU A 27 10.00 73.10 -2.72
CA LEU A 27 8.88 72.36 -3.33
C LEU A 27 9.36 71.09 -4.03
N ASN A 28 10.44 71.13 -4.75
CA ASN A 28 11.03 69.93 -5.38
C ASN A 28 11.46 68.89 -4.34
N ALA A 29 12.10 69.32 -3.24
CA ALA A 29 12.47 68.44 -2.15
C ALA A 29 11.25 67.82 -1.44
N LEU A 30 10.14 68.57 -1.32
CA LEU A 30 8.87 68.04 -0.77
C LEU A 30 8.21 67.04 -1.72
N ILE A 31 8.25 67.29 -3.03
CA ILE A 31 7.75 66.37 -4.07
C ILE A 31 8.56 65.08 -4.09
N GLU A 32 9.89 65.13 -4.06
CA GLU A 32 10.73 63.93 -3.94
C GLU A 32 10.45 63.11 -2.68
N ALA A 33 10.27 63.79 -1.53
CA ALA A 33 9.91 63.15 -0.28
C ALA A 33 8.50 62.53 -0.30
N ALA A 34 7.54 63.15 -0.99
CA ALA A 34 6.18 62.61 -1.19
C ALA A 34 6.21 61.39 -2.10
N ASN A 35 6.90 61.46 -3.25
CA ASN A 35 7.04 60.32 -4.17
C ASN A 35 7.70 59.12 -3.51
N LYS A 36 8.74 59.34 -2.70
CA LYS A 36 9.39 58.28 -1.95
C LYS A 36 8.45 57.61 -0.94
N ARG A 37 7.62 58.39 -0.24
CA ARG A 37 6.60 57.87 0.67
C ARG A 37 5.52 57.07 -0.07
N GLU A 38 5.13 57.52 -1.24
CA GLU A 38 4.15 56.81 -2.08
C GLU A 38 4.70 55.47 -2.61
N GLU A 39 5.97 55.45 -3.04
CA GLU A 39 6.66 54.20 -3.39
C GLU A 39 6.73 53.20 -2.22
N GLU A 40 7.10 53.69 -1.05
CA GLU A 40 7.13 52.88 0.20
C GLU A 40 5.74 52.37 0.58
N HIS A 41 4.67 53.15 0.35
CA HIS A 41 3.30 52.76 0.59
C HIS A 41 2.83 51.71 -0.38
N LEU A 42 3.08 51.86 -1.65
CA LEU A 42 2.77 50.89 -2.71
C LEU A 42 3.47 49.55 -2.47
N LEU A 43 4.73 49.58 -2.04
CA LEU A 43 5.47 48.36 -1.70
C LEU A 43 4.83 47.60 -0.53
N LYS A 44 4.46 48.32 0.54
CA LYS A 44 3.77 47.74 1.70
C LYS A 44 2.39 47.20 1.33
N GLU A 45 1.66 47.87 0.46
CA GLU A 45 0.35 47.43 -0.01
C GLU A 45 0.47 46.15 -0.85
N GLN A 46 1.49 46.06 -1.72
CA GLN A 46 1.80 44.83 -2.44
C GLN A 46 2.14 43.67 -1.50
N GLU A 47 3.00 43.89 -0.49
CA GLU A 47 3.32 42.89 0.52
C GLU A 47 2.07 42.44 1.31
N HIS A 48 1.13 43.35 1.57
CA HIS A 48 -0.11 43.05 2.28
C HIS A 48 -1.04 42.18 1.42
N ILE A 49 -1.21 42.52 0.15
CA ILE A 49 -2.00 41.75 -0.82
C ILE A 49 -1.44 40.32 -0.98
N GLU A 50 -0.11 40.20 -1.06
CA GLU A 50 0.54 38.89 -1.16
C GLU A 50 0.33 38.05 0.10
N ARG A 51 0.42 38.68 1.27
CA ARG A 51 0.18 38.01 2.57
C ARG A 51 -1.28 37.57 2.72
N GLU A 52 -2.21 38.38 2.25
CA GLU A 52 -3.65 38.05 2.24
C GLU A 52 -3.96 36.86 1.34
N LYS A 53 -3.35 36.78 0.17
CA LYS A 53 -3.46 35.62 -0.74
C LYS A 53 -2.96 34.33 -0.07
N VAL A 54 -1.81 34.37 0.60
CA VAL A 54 -1.27 33.20 1.32
C VAL A 54 -2.18 32.76 2.44
N LEU A 55 -2.73 33.72 3.21
CA LEU A 55 -3.68 33.40 4.29
C LEU A 55 -4.98 32.81 3.74
N GLN A 56 -5.50 33.33 2.64
CA GLN A 56 -6.70 32.78 1.99
C GLN A 56 -6.45 31.34 1.49
N GLU A 57 -5.30 31.06 0.87
CA GLU A 57 -4.92 29.70 0.48
C GLU A 57 -4.84 28.75 1.69
N GLN A 58 -4.35 29.22 2.83
CA GLN A 58 -4.30 28.42 4.05
C GLN A 58 -5.69 28.16 4.62
N ILE A 59 -6.57 29.15 4.60
CA ILE A 59 -7.98 29.01 5.03
C ILE A 59 -8.69 28.00 4.14
N ASP A 60 -8.56 28.11 2.82
CA ASP A 60 -9.17 27.20 1.86
C ASP A 60 -8.67 25.76 2.05
N TYR A 61 -7.37 25.60 2.29
CA TYR A 61 -6.78 24.29 2.60
C TYR A 61 -7.33 23.69 3.91
N LEU A 62 -7.37 24.48 4.98
CA LEU A 62 -7.88 24.03 6.27
C LEU A 62 -9.38 23.75 6.22
N THR A 63 -10.15 24.57 5.50
CA THR A 63 -11.57 24.37 5.28
C THR A 63 -11.83 23.07 4.51
N LYS A 64 -11.05 22.81 3.45
CA LYS A 64 -11.13 21.55 2.70
C LYS A 64 -10.72 20.34 3.56
N LYS A 65 -9.77 20.50 4.46
CA LYS A 65 -9.31 19.44 5.36
C LYS A 65 -10.28 19.13 6.50
N LEU A 66 -11.01 20.15 6.99
CA LEU A 66 -11.94 20.02 8.13
C LEU A 66 -13.38 19.72 7.67
N PHE A 67 -13.82 20.30 6.57
CA PHE A 67 -15.20 20.25 6.10
C PHE A 67 -15.36 19.63 4.70
N GLY A 68 -14.26 19.40 3.98
CA GLY A 68 -14.31 18.64 2.75
C GLY A 68 -14.78 17.23 3.06
N ARG A 69 -15.78 16.71 2.32
CA ARG A 69 -16.17 15.30 2.39
C ARG A 69 -14.89 14.49 2.28
N SER A 70 -14.61 13.65 3.26
CA SER A 70 -13.51 12.67 3.23
C SER A 70 -13.87 11.51 2.30
N SER A 71 -14.46 11.80 1.15
CA SER A 71 -14.55 10.87 0.05
C SER A 71 -13.28 11.06 -0.76
N GLU A 72 -12.44 10.06 -0.78
CA GLU A 72 -11.35 9.90 -1.73
C GLU A 72 -11.90 9.68 -3.16
N LYS A 73 -12.90 10.47 -3.57
CA LYS A 73 -13.28 10.60 -4.98
C LYS A 73 -12.28 11.55 -5.62
N ARG A 74 -11.12 11.02 -5.97
CA ARG A 74 -10.28 11.56 -7.02
C ARG A 74 -10.65 10.84 -8.29
N ASP A 75 -10.90 11.62 -9.34
CA ASP A 75 -11.14 11.13 -10.68
C ASP A 75 -10.07 10.10 -11.05
N ASP A 76 -10.54 9.01 -11.59
CA ASP A 76 -9.83 7.76 -11.79
C ASP A 76 -8.56 7.92 -12.62
N PHE A 77 -7.44 7.61 -12.00
CA PHE A 77 -6.36 6.98 -12.74
C PHE A 77 -6.75 5.51 -12.93
N GLU A 78 -6.99 5.10 -14.15
CA GLU A 78 -7.17 3.69 -14.51
C GLU A 78 -6.01 2.88 -13.93
N GLY A 79 -6.30 2.10 -12.89
CA GLY A 79 -5.34 1.24 -12.19
C GLY A 79 -5.34 1.34 -10.66
N GLN A 80 -6.03 2.30 -10.05
CA GLN A 80 -6.16 2.37 -8.61
C GLN A 80 -7.50 1.73 -8.18
N LEU A 81 -7.44 0.51 -7.66
CA LEU A 81 -8.60 -0.18 -7.07
C LEU A 81 -9.22 0.70 -5.98
N ASN A 82 -10.46 1.13 -6.20
CA ASN A 82 -11.30 1.81 -5.21
C ASN A 82 -11.67 0.85 -4.09
N LEU A 83 -10.93 0.85 -2.99
CA LEU A 83 -11.10 -0.09 -1.88
C LEU A 83 -12.35 0.18 -1.01
N PHE A 84 -13.11 1.25 -1.26
CA PHE A 84 -14.21 1.69 -0.37
C PHE A 84 -15.57 1.87 -1.04
N ASN A 85 -15.71 1.56 -2.34
CA ASN A 85 -16.97 1.74 -3.07
C ASN A 85 -17.39 0.51 -3.89
N GLU A 86 -16.96 -0.70 -3.51
CA GLU A 86 -17.29 -1.92 -4.26
C GLU A 86 -18.81 -2.14 -4.42
N ALA A 87 -19.60 -1.79 -3.41
CA ALA A 87 -21.05 -1.99 -3.46
C ALA A 87 -21.83 -0.92 -4.27
N GLU A 88 -21.26 0.29 -4.45
CA GLU A 88 -21.91 1.37 -5.19
C GLU A 88 -21.48 1.47 -6.65
N THR A 89 -20.28 1.00 -7.00
CA THR A 89 -19.77 0.99 -8.38
C THR A 89 -20.22 -0.20 -9.20
N LEU A 90 -20.79 -1.23 -8.55
CA LEU A 90 -21.30 -2.44 -9.21
C LEU A 90 -22.83 -2.41 -9.46
N LYS A 91 -23.49 -1.24 -9.40
CA LYS A 91 -24.81 -1.12 -10.00
C LYS A 91 -24.66 -1.36 -11.49
N ALA A 92 -25.02 -2.56 -11.93
CA ALA A 92 -25.21 -2.82 -13.34
C ALA A 92 -26.24 -1.81 -13.88
N ASP A 93 -25.82 -1.01 -14.86
CA ASP A 93 -26.76 -0.25 -15.65
C ASP A 93 -27.77 -1.24 -16.24
N PRO A 94 -29.08 -0.93 -16.23
CA PRO A 94 -30.06 -1.73 -16.95
C PRO A 94 -29.67 -1.76 -18.43
N ASP A 95 -29.84 -2.91 -19.06
CA ASP A 95 -29.55 -3.16 -20.49
C ASP A 95 -30.00 -1.94 -21.33
N PRO A 96 -29.12 -1.31 -22.10
CA PRO A 96 -29.55 -0.27 -23.01
C PRO A 96 -30.15 -0.94 -24.24
N GLU A 97 -31.45 -0.76 -24.40
CA GLU A 97 -32.09 -0.83 -25.71
C GLU A 97 -31.36 0.14 -26.67
N GLU A 98 -31.18 -0.33 -27.88
CA GLU A 98 -30.53 0.27 -29.03
C GLU A 98 -30.54 1.81 -29.09
N GLN A 99 -29.37 2.44 -29.12
CA GLN A 99 -29.16 3.78 -29.69
C GLN A 99 -27.94 3.83 -30.59
N GLU A 100 -28.13 4.56 -31.69
CA GLU A 100 -27.34 4.67 -32.88
C GLU A 100 -25.88 5.13 -32.71
N PHE A 101 -25.07 4.68 -33.65
CA PHE A 101 -23.63 4.86 -33.84
C PHE A 101 -23.11 6.29 -33.70
N THR A 102 -22.10 6.48 -32.86
CA THR A 102 -21.02 7.43 -33.09
C THR A 102 -19.67 6.70 -32.97
N THR A 103 -18.86 6.84 -34.00
CA THR A 103 -17.54 6.24 -34.17
C THR A 103 -16.58 6.75 -33.10
N VAL A 104 -16.17 5.90 -32.17
CA VAL A 104 -15.06 6.11 -31.25
C VAL A 104 -13.98 5.09 -31.55
N GLU A 105 -12.71 5.53 -31.63
CA GLU A 105 -11.54 4.72 -31.98
C GLU A 105 -11.41 3.45 -31.16
N LYS A 106 -10.94 2.37 -31.83
CA LYS A 106 -10.83 1.01 -31.31
C LYS A 106 -9.95 0.92 -30.07
N HIS A 107 -10.56 0.88 -28.89
CA HIS A 107 -9.96 0.24 -27.72
C HIS A 107 -10.17 -1.28 -27.82
N THR A 108 -9.10 -2.04 -27.81
CA THR A 108 -9.13 -3.50 -27.73
C THR A 108 -9.72 -3.94 -26.39
N ARG A 109 -11.02 -4.25 -26.37
CA ARG A 109 -11.67 -4.89 -25.22
C ARG A 109 -11.01 -6.25 -24.97
N LYS A 110 -10.47 -6.47 -23.76
CA LYS A 110 -10.14 -7.82 -23.29
C LYS A 110 -11.37 -8.70 -23.49
N LYS A 111 -11.24 -9.83 -24.21
CA LYS A 111 -12.30 -10.82 -24.35
C LYS A 111 -12.82 -11.17 -22.95
N LYS A 112 -14.14 -11.01 -22.71
CA LYS A 112 -14.77 -11.50 -21.48
C LYS A 112 -14.46 -12.99 -21.38
N SER A 113 -13.83 -13.44 -20.28
CA SER A 113 -13.63 -14.86 -19.99
C SER A 113 -15.01 -15.54 -19.96
N LYS A 114 -15.10 -16.73 -20.57
CA LYS A 114 -16.35 -17.51 -20.52
C LYS A 114 -16.71 -17.78 -19.05
N MET A 115 -18.01 -17.81 -18.75
CA MET A 115 -18.49 -18.05 -17.38
C MET A 115 -17.97 -19.38 -16.80
N SER A 116 -17.78 -20.41 -17.65
CA SER A 116 -17.12 -21.68 -17.31
C SER A 116 -15.70 -21.51 -16.74
N ASP A 117 -14.94 -20.56 -17.27
CA ASP A 117 -13.54 -20.37 -16.90
C ASP A 117 -13.38 -19.71 -15.52
N LYS A 118 -14.42 -18.97 -15.09
CA LYS A 118 -14.44 -18.30 -13.78
C LYS A 118 -14.66 -19.26 -12.60
N PHE A 119 -15.24 -20.43 -12.85
CA PHE A 119 -15.62 -21.41 -11.82
C PHE A 119 -14.96 -22.77 -12.04
N ALA A 120 -13.94 -22.86 -12.91
CA ALA A 120 -13.27 -24.11 -13.25
C ALA A 120 -12.65 -24.86 -12.07
N GLY A 121 -12.35 -24.14 -10.96
CA GLY A 121 -11.77 -24.71 -9.75
C GLY A 121 -12.77 -25.14 -8.68
N LEU A 122 -14.09 -24.98 -8.91
CA LEU A 122 -15.10 -25.36 -7.92
C LEU A 122 -15.61 -26.78 -8.18
N PRO A 123 -15.86 -27.61 -7.12
CA PRO A 123 -16.52 -28.89 -7.27
C PRO A 123 -17.94 -28.70 -7.85
N VAL A 124 -18.36 -29.64 -8.68
CA VAL A 124 -19.67 -29.58 -9.33
C VAL A 124 -20.50 -30.78 -8.86
N GLN A 125 -21.63 -30.49 -8.23
CA GLN A 125 -22.65 -31.48 -7.88
C GLN A 125 -23.74 -31.46 -8.97
N GLU A 126 -24.05 -32.62 -9.54
CA GLU A 126 -25.17 -32.76 -10.48
C GLU A 126 -26.45 -33.18 -9.74
N VAL A 127 -27.47 -32.36 -9.80
CA VAL A 127 -28.82 -32.67 -9.32
C VAL A 127 -29.68 -33.06 -10.53
N ILE A 128 -30.18 -34.30 -10.57
CA ILE A 128 -31.03 -34.80 -11.65
C ILE A 128 -32.47 -34.64 -11.21
N LEU A 129 -33.20 -33.76 -11.91
CA LEU A 129 -34.64 -33.62 -11.75
C LEU A 129 -35.30 -34.67 -12.67
N ASP A 130 -35.77 -35.73 -12.07
CA ASP A 130 -36.42 -36.81 -12.82
C ASP A 130 -37.96 -36.75 -12.66
N VAL A 131 -38.66 -37.35 -13.61
CA VAL A 131 -40.13 -37.52 -13.54
C VAL A 131 -40.46 -38.61 -12.51
N PRO A 132 -41.43 -38.43 -11.59
CA PRO A 132 -41.86 -39.46 -10.65
C PRO A 132 -42.22 -40.77 -11.37
N GLU A 133 -41.97 -41.92 -10.74
CA GLU A 133 -42.19 -43.23 -11.39
C GLU A 133 -43.63 -43.47 -11.81
N ASP A 134 -44.59 -42.97 -11.04
CA ASP A 134 -46.02 -43.04 -11.33
C ASP A 134 -46.44 -42.14 -12.50
N GLU A 135 -45.67 -41.15 -12.86
CA GLU A 135 -45.90 -40.27 -14.00
C GLU A 135 -45.15 -40.73 -15.28
N ARG A 136 -44.34 -41.81 -15.23
CA ARG A 136 -43.61 -42.34 -16.40
C ARG A 136 -44.44 -43.23 -17.30
N ILE A 137 -45.70 -42.88 -17.49
CA ILE A 137 -46.62 -43.58 -18.38
C ILE A 137 -47.10 -42.59 -19.45
N CYS A 138 -47.11 -43.03 -20.71
CA CYS A 138 -47.59 -42.20 -21.81
C CYS A 138 -49.11 -41.98 -21.65
N ASP A 139 -49.51 -40.72 -21.59
CA ASP A 139 -50.90 -40.29 -21.46
C ASP A 139 -51.74 -40.57 -22.71
N VAL A 140 -51.10 -40.85 -23.86
CA VAL A 140 -51.78 -41.16 -25.14
C VAL A 140 -52.05 -42.66 -25.33
N CYS A 141 -51.09 -43.56 -24.96
CA CYS A 141 -51.18 -44.98 -25.27
C CYS A 141 -50.94 -45.93 -24.07
N GLY A 142 -50.65 -45.39 -22.87
CA GLY A 142 -50.44 -46.17 -21.63
C GLY A 142 -49.14 -46.96 -21.57
N THR A 143 -48.20 -46.77 -22.52
CA THR A 143 -46.91 -47.45 -22.52
C THR A 143 -45.91 -46.76 -21.56
N PRO A 144 -45.08 -47.50 -20.81
CA PRO A 144 -44.02 -46.92 -20.01
C PRO A 144 -43.06 -46.07 -20.84
N LEU A 145 -42.73 -44.85 -20.33
CA LEU A 145 -41.83 -43.92 -20.97
C LEU A 145 -40.36 -44.34 -20.75
N GLU A 146 -39.55 -44.28 -21.79
CA GLU A 146 -38.10 -44.52 -21.72
C GLU A 146 -37.33 -43.21 -21.63
N ARG A 147 -36.24 -43.21 -20.85
CA ARG A 147 -35.38 -42.04 -20.71
C ARG A 147 -34.57 -41.81 -22.00
N ILE A 148 -34.79 -40.69 -22.66
CA ILE A 148 -34.15 -40.33 -23.93
C ILE A 148 -32.97 -39.39 -23.81
N GLY A 149 -32.74 -38.76 -22.63
CA GLY A 149 -31.61 -37.86 -22.40
C GLY A 149 -31.70 -37.02 -21.13
N LYS A 150 -30.74 -36.17 -20.93
CA LYS A 150 -30.77 -35.09 -19.91
C LYS A 150 -30.38 -33.77 -20.57
N GLU A 151 -31.04 -32.67 -20.17
CA GLU A 151 -30.77 -31.33 -20.64
C GLU A 151 -30.31 -30.44 -19.47
N PHE A 152 -29.33 -29.56 -19.75
CA PHE A 152 -28.86 -28.61 -18.76
C PHE A 152 -29.91 -27.49 -18.57
N LEU A 153 -30.45 -27.35 -17.37
CA LEU A 153 -31.45 -26.35 -17.06
C LEU A 153 -30.83 -25.05 -16.52
N ARG A 154 -30.04 -25.14 -15.42
CA ARG A 154 -29.40 -24.00 -14.78
C ARG A 154 -28.19 -24.41 -13.97
N ARG A 155 -27.38 -23.43 -13.59
CA ARG A 155 -26.29 -23.57 -12.64
C ARG A 155 -26.50 -22.56 -11.50
N GLU A 156 -26.31 -23.01 -10.27
CA GLU A 156 -26.34 -22.19 -9.06
C GLU A 156 -24.99 -22.28 -8.36
N ILE A 157 -24.63 -21.25 -7.60
CA ILE A 157 -23.46 -21.25 -6.72
C ILE A 157 -24.00 -21.35 -5.30
N GLU A 158 -23.64 -22.41 -4.60
CA GLU A 158 -24.03 -22.61 -3.22
C GLU A 158 -22.86 -22.33 -2.27
N PHE A 159 -23.10 -21.53 -1.24
CA PHE A 159 -22.13 -21.25 -0.19
C PHE A 159 -22.37 -22.19 1.00
N ILE A 160 -21.37 -23.04 1.30
CA ILE A 160 -21.42 -23.94 2.46
C ILE A 160 -20.91 -23.18 3.69
N LYS A 161 -21.77 -23.06 4.71
CA LYS A 161 -21.42 -22.40 5.97
C LYS A 161 -20.25 -23.14 6.65
N PRO A 162 -19.21 -22.42 7.15
CA PRO A 162 -18.12 -23.02 7.90
C PRO A 162 -18.63 -23.84 9.10
N SER A 163 -17.97 -24.96 9.40
CA SER A 163 -18.26 -25.82 10.54
C SER A 163 -17.00 -26.09 11.37
N ILE A 164 -17.18 -26.42 12.65
CA ILE A 164 -16.11 -26.79 13.58
C ILE A 164 -16.35 -28.23 14.04
N LYS A 165 -15.26 -29.00 14.11
CA LYS A 165 -15.29 -30.35 14.65
C LYS A 165 -14.17 -30.56 15.65
N ILE A 166 -14.40 -31.46 16.62
CA ILE A 166 -13.36 -31.96 17.51
C ILE A 166 -12.70 -33.17 16.85
N ILE A 167 -11.38 -33.26 16.97
CA ILE A 167 -10.60 -34.40 16.50
C ILE A 167 -9.88 -34.99 17.71
N ASP A 168 -10.24 -36.19 18.10
CA ASP A 168 -9.59 -36.93 19.19
C ASP A 168 -8.56 -37.89 18.58
N TYR A 169 -7.31 -37.78 19.01
CA TYR A 169 -6.22 -38.65 18.59
C TYR A 169 -5.95 -39.74 19.61
N TYR A 170 -5.91 -40.98 19.17
CA TYR A 170 -5.61 -42.12 20.03
C TYR A 170 -4.35 -42.84 19.55
N SER A 171 -3.41 -43.12 20.47
CA SER A 171 -2.23 -43.94 20.22
C SER A 171 -2.51 -45.39 20.62
N VAL A 172 -2.40 -46.33 19.70
CA VAL A 172 -2.52 -47.77 19.95
C VAL A 172 -1.15 -48.33 20.37
N SER A 173 -1.15 -49.12 21.44
CA SER A 173 0.05 -49.78 21.92
C SER A 173 0.02 -51.28 21.61
N TYR A 174 1.12 -51.81 21.08
CA TYR A 174 1.30 -53.23 20.80
C TYR A 174 2.38 -53.78 21.73
N GLY A 175 2.09 -54.87 22.43
CA GLY A 175 3.05 -55.60 23.28
C GLY A 175 3.47 -56.91 22.64
N CYS A 176 4.74 -57.26 22.74
CA CYS A 176 5.22 -58.56 22.31
C CYS A 176 4.85 -59.64 23.34
N PRO A 177 4.00 -60.64 22.99
CA PRO A 177 3.59 -61.69 23.93
C PRO A 177 4.77 -62.55 24.40
N ASN A 178 5.79 -62.76 23.56
CA ASN A 178 6.97 -63.56 23.90
C ASN A 178 7.87 -62.83 24.91
N CYS A 179 8.15 -61.53 24.68
CA CYS A 179 8.94 -60.69 25.61
C CYS A 179 8.21 -60.46 26.93
N LYS A 180 6.90 -60.49 26.95
CA LYS A 180 6.11 -60.38 28.19
C LYS A 180 6.34 -61.57 29.16
N ILE A 181 6.69 -62.73 28.60
CA ILE A 181 6.89 -63.97 29.36
C ILE A 181 8.37 -64.22 29.63
N ASN A 182 9.25 -63.93 28.67
CA ASN A 182 10.63 -64.40 28.65
C ASN A 182 11.69 -63.29 28.78
N ALA A 183 11.27 -62.01 28.95
CA ALA A 183 12.20 -60.89 29.08
C ALA A 183 11.97 -60.14 30.40
N ASP A 184 13.05 -59.58 30.97
CA ASP A 184 12.99 -58.76 32.19
C ASP A 184 12.17 -57.49 32.03
N VAL A 185 12.08 -56.98 30.79
CA VAL A 185 11.29 -55.78 30.42
C VAL A 185 10.40 -56.11 29.23
N PRO A 186 9.06 -55.91 29.33
CA PRO A 186 8.15 -56.09 28.20
C PRO A 186 8.47 -55.14 27.04
N HIS A 187 8.58 -55.65 25.81
CA HIS A 187 8.73 -54.83 24.64
C HIS A 187 7.37 -54.29 24.17
N ILE A 188 7.17 -52.96 24.27
CA ILE A 188 5.95 -52.27 23.90
C ILE A 188 6.27 -51.24 22.81
N VAL A 189 5.56 -51.32 21.69
CA VAL A 189 5.61 -50.33 20.59
C VAL A 189 4.31 -49.52 20.60
N ARG A 190 4.43 -48.21 20.55
CA ARG A 190 3.27 -47.28 20.51
C ARG A 190 3.23 -46.55 19.19
N GLY A 191 2.01 -46.32 18.70
CA GLY A 191 1.79 -45.39 17.58
C GLY A 191 2.36 -44.02 17.95
N ARG A 192 3.08 -43.41 17.02
CA ARG A 192 3.66 -42.09 17.23
C ARG A 192 2.78 -41.07 16.54
N ASP A 193 2.53 -39.92 17.20
CA ASP A 193 1.99 -38.75 16.56
C ASP A 193 3.11 -38.10 15.76
N GLY A 194 2.93 -38.06 14.45
CA GLY A 194 3.88 -37.43 13.52
C GLY A 194 3.50 -35.97 13.14
N GLN A 195 2.43 -35.44 13.80
CA GLN A 195 1.98 -34.09 13.47
C GLN A 195 2.54 -33.06 14.46
N ALA A 196 2.79 -31.86 13.94
CA ALA A 196 3.17 -30.74 14.76
C ALA A 196 1.97 -30.19 15.56
N HIS A 197 2.20 -29.98 16.85
CA HIS A 197 1.19 -29.39 17.73
C HIS A 197 1.33 -27.88 17.79
N MET A 198 0.20 -27.17 17.69
CA MET A 198 0.17 -25.73 17.92
C MET A 198 0.44 -25.42 19.40
N LEU A 199 1.18 -24.33 19.63
CA LEU A 199 1.60 -23.96 20.98
C LEU A 199 0.42 -23.47 21.81
N HIS A 200 0.40 -23.92 23.06
CA HIS A 200 -0.51 -23.44 24.10
C HIS A 200 -2.01 -23.53 23.78
N GLY A 201 -2.46 -24.57 23.04
CA GLY A 201 -3.88 -24.68 22.74
C GLY A 201 -4.33 -25.96 22.09
N MET A 202 -5.65 -26.14 22.02
CA MET A 202 -6.32 -27.22 21.30
C MET A 202 -6.55 -26.93 19.81
N ALA A 203 -6.09 -25.78 19.32
CA ALA A 203 -6.29 -25.40 17.92
C ALA A 203 -5.38 -26.21 17.00
N SER A 204 -5.93 -26.73 15.91
CA SER A 204 -5.13 -27.29 14.83
C SER A 204 -4.43 -26.19 14.02
N ALA A 205 -3.41 -26.54 13.24
CA ALA A 205 -2.75 -25.63 12.31
C ALA A 205 -3.76 -24.94 11.37
N GLY A 206 -4.79 -25.66 10.92
CA GLY A 206 -5.86 -25.09 10.09
C GLY A 206 -6.71 -24.06 10.82
N THR A 207 -7.01 -24.27 12.11
CA THR A 207 -7.78 -23.33 12.93
C THR A 207 -6.97 -22.05 13.20
N VAL A 208 -5.68 -22.18 13.54
CA VAL A 208 -4.80 -21.01 13.76
C VAL A 208 -4.63 -20.24 12.45
N ALA A 209 -4.39 -20.92 11.32
CA ALA A 209 -4.31 -20.31 10.00
C ALA A 209 -5.59 -19.55 9.64
N TRP A 210 -6.76 -20.12 9.92
CA TRP A 210 -8.06 -19.47 9.69
C TRP A 210 -8.22 -18.19 10.51
N VAL A 211 -7.91 -18.22 11.78
CA VAL A 211 -7.96 -17.06 12.68
C VAL A 211 -7.03 -15.94 12.18
N MET A 212 -5.81 -16.31 11.80
CA MET A 212 -4.84 -15.34 11.22
C MET A 212 -5.34 -14.79 9.89
N TYR A 213 -5.85 -15.64 9.00
CA TYR A 213 -6.41 -15.24 7.71
C TYR A 213 -7.56 -14.23 7.90
N GLN A 214 -8.53 -14.55 8.78
CA GLN A 214 -9.64 -13.65 9.06
C GLN A 214 -9.18 -12.30 9.61
N LYS A 215 -8.19 -12.27 10.50
CA LYS A 215 -7.70 -11.03 11.09
C LYS A 215 -6.85 -10.20 10.09
N TYR A 216 -5.91 -10.82 9.40
CA TYR A 216 -4.88 -10.10 8.65
C TYR A 216 -5.17 -9.96 7.14
N VAL A 217 -6.05 -10.80 6.59
CA VAL A 217 -6.52 -10.69 5.21
C VAL A 217 -7.89 -10.02 5.14
N ASN A 218 -8.87 -10.52 5.92
CA ASN A 218 -10.25 -10.02 5.92
C ASN A 218 -10.47 -8.88 6.92
N SER A 219 -9.42 -8.46 7.66
CA SER A 219 -9.48 -7.38 8.65
C SER A 219 -10.54 -7.61 9.76
N LEU A 220 -10.88 -8.87 10.08
CA LEU A 220 -11.90 -9.22 11.07
C LEU A 220 -11.31 -9.22 12.48
N PRO A 221 -11.74 -8.31 13.39
CA PRO A 221 -11.23 -8.25 14.77
C PRO A 221 -11.54 -9.52 15.57
N LEU A 222 -10.67 -9.86 16.54
CA LEU A 222 -10.82 -11.07 17.35
C LEU A 222 -12.13 -11.14 18.12
N TYR A 223 -12.69 -10.02 18.56
CA TYR A 223 -13.98 -10.01 19.26
C TYR A 223 -15.17 -10.42 18.36
N ARG A 224 -15.07 -10.22 17.04
CA ARG A 224 -16.06 -10.72 16.07
C ARG A 224 -15.83 -12.21 15.83
N GLN A 225 -14.58 -12.65 15.70
CA GLN A 225 -14.25 -14.07 15.58
C GLN A 225 -14.70 -14.88 16.80
N GLU A 226 -14.57 -14.33 18.03
CA GLU A 226 -15.12 -14.93 19.26
C GLU A 226 -16.63 -15.17 19.15
N LYS A 227 -17.37 -14.20 18.59
CA LYS A 227 -18.81 -14.37 18.35
C LYS A 227 -19.12 -15.43 17.29
N ASP A 228 -18.33 -15.49 16.23
CA ASP A 228 -18.48 -16.50 15.17
C ASP A 228 -18.22 -17.91 15.72
N PHE A 229 -17.15 -18.10 16.52
CA PHE A 229 -16.87 -19.36 17.19
C PHE A 229 -18.04 -19.80 18.07
N LYS A 230 -18.63 -18.88 18.83
CA LYS A 230 -19.82 -19.18 19.65
C LYS A 230 -21.03 -19.60 18.80
N MET A 231 -21.24 -18.96 17.64
CA MET A 231 -22.32 -19.36 16.71
C MET A 231 -22.07 -20.74 16.07
N TYR A 232 -20.82 -21.19 16.00
CA TYR A 232 -20.45 -22.54 15.55
C TYR A 232 -20.47 -23.58 16.69
N GLY A 233 -20.83 -23.18 17.92
CA GLY A 233 -20.92 -24.08 19.08
C GLY A 233 -19.62 -24.20 19.88
N ALA A 234 -18.61 -23.38 19.64
CA ALA A 234 -17.35 -23.40 20.39
C ALA A 234 -17.19 -22.13 21.24
N GLU A 235 -17.17 -22.24 22.55
CA GLU A 235 -16.94 -21.11 23.46
C GLU A 235 -15.45 -20.87 23.66
N ILE A 236 -14.85 -20.09 22.74
CA ILE A 236 -13.43 -19.75 22.74
C ILE A 236 -13.31 -18.23 22.91
N CYS A 237 -12.71 -17.78 24.01
CA CYS A 237 -12.57 -16.37 24.28
C CYS A 237 -11.46 -15.72 23.40
N ARG A 238 -11.64 -14.42 23.09
CA ARG A 238 -10.67 -13.65 22.28
C ARG A 238 -9.25 -13.66 22.82
N GLY A 239 -9.06 -13.79 24.14
CA GLY A 239 -7.73 -13.92 24.75
C GLY A 239 -7.03 -15.21 24.35
N THR A 240 -7.75 -16.34 24.33
CA THR A 240 -7.23 -17.62 23.82
C THR A 240 -6.86 -17.51 22.34
N ILE A 241 -7.73 -16.91 21.53
CA ILE A 241 -7.47 -16.68 20.10
C ILE A 241 -6.23 -15.80 19.90
N ALA A 242 -6.07 -14.74 20.70
CA ALA A 242 -4.89 -13.88 20.65
C ALA A 242 -3.61 -14.66 21.01
N ASN A 243 -3.64 -15.50 22.04
CA ASN A 243 -2.50 -16.32 22.43
C ASN A 243 -2.09 -17.33 21.33
N TRP A 244 -3.06 -17.91 20.62
CA TRP A 244 -2.75 -18.76 19.47
C TRP A 244 -1.95 -17.99 18.40
N ILE A 245 -2.34 -16.75 18.11
CA ILE A 245 -1.62 -15.92 17.14
C ILE A 245 -0.23 -15.56 17.67
N ILE A 246 -0.14 -15.01 18.89
CA ILE A 246 1.10 -14.47 19.44
C ILE A 246 2.16 -15.57 19.55
N ASN A 247 1.83 -16.69 20.19
CA ASN A 247 2.79 -17.74 20.46
C ASN A 247 3.28 -18.43 19.17
N ASN A 248 2.34 -18.73 18.25
CA ASN A 248 2.74 -19.41 17.01
C ASN A 248 3.43 -18.47 16.01
N ALA A 249 3.14 -17.16 16.02
CA ALA A 249 3.86 -16.20 15.20
C ALA A 249 5.30 -16.01 15.69
N GLU A 250 5.50 -15.88 17.00
CA GLU A 250 6.84 -15.74 17.59
C GLU A 250 7.71 -16.97 17.34
N GLU A 251 7.16 -18.17 17.53
CA GLU A 251 7.94 -19.40 17.40
C GLU A 251 8.18 -19.80 15.94
N PHE A 252 7.15 -19.75 15.09
CA PHE A 252 7.21 -20.33 13.75
C PHE A 252 7.35 -19.30 12.61
N PHE A 253 6.87 -18.07 12.79
CA PHE A 253 6.98 -17.06 11.72
C PHE A 253 8.22 -16.19 11.88
N LYS A 254 8.71 -15.96 13.08
CA LYS A 254 9.92 -15.17 13.33
C LYS A 254 11.17 -15.75 12.62
N PRO A 255 11.45 -17.07 12.64
CA PRO A 255 12.55 -17.65 11.88
C PRO A 255 12.44 -17.38 10.38
N MET A 256 11.24 -17.49 9.79
CA MET A 256 10.98 -17.17 8.39
C MET A 256 11.20 -15.68 8.09
N CYS A 257 10.68 -14.78 8.95
CA CYS A 257 10.86 -13.34 8.79
C CYS A 257 12.34 -12.93 8.88
N ASN A 258 13.10 -13.54 9.81
CA ASN A 258 14.55 -13.33 9.91
C ASN A 258 15.29 -13.82 8.65
N TYR A 259 14.87 -14.94 8.08
CA TYR A 259 15.40 -15.43 6.83
C TYR A 259 15.09 -14.47 5.67
N PHE A 260 13.86 -14.00 5.55
CA PHE A 260 13.46 -13.01 4.56
C PHE A 260 14.25 -11.70 4.72
N GLN A 261 14.51 -11.25 5.96
CA GLN A 261 15.32 -10.06 6.22
C GLN A 261 16.75 -10.24 5.69
N ARG A 262 17.40 -11.39 5.94
CA ARG A 262 18.73 -11.66 5.40
C ARG A 262 18.75 -11.64 3.86
N LYS A 263 17.74 -12.25 3.21
CA LYS A 263 17.60 -12.19 1.74
C LYS A 263 17.36 -10.77 1.24
N LEU A 264 16.53 -9.99 1.92
CA LEU A 264 16.29 -8.59 1.57
C LEU A 264 17.56 -7.75 1.66
N VAL A 265 18.33 -7.90 2.73
CA VAL A 265 19.58 -7.18 2.95
C VAL A 265 20.66 -7.58 1.95
N ALA A 266 20.69 -8.84 1.52
CA ALA A 266 21.58 -9.32 0.45
C ALA A 266 21.12 -8.89 -0.96
N GLY A 267 19.90 -8.36 -1.09
CA GLY A 267 19.32 -7.95 -2.36
C GLY A 267 19.89 -6.64 -2.90
N ARG A 268 19.57 -6.34 -4.16
CA ARG A 268 20.04 -5.11 -4.84
C ARG A 268 19.11 -3.93 -4.67
N TYR A 269 17.81 -4.17 -4.51
CA TYR A 269 16.79 -3.15 -4.40
C TYR A 269 15.94 -3.37 -3.16
N ALA A 270 15.68 -2.29 -2.44
CA ALA A 270 14.76 -2.27 -1.32
C ALA A 270 13.87 -1.04 -1.35
N MET A 271 12.71 -1.14 -0.72
CA MET A 271 11.77 -0.04 -0.53
C MET A 271 11.40 0.02 0.94
N ALA A 272 11.21 1.21 1.50
CA ALA A 272 10.80 1.38 2.88
C ALA A 272 9.72 2.46 3.02
N ASP A 273 8.82 2.24 3.99
CA ASP A 273 7.76 3.16 4.38
C ASP A 273 7.38 2.88 5.84
N GLU A 274 6.66 3.77 6.51
CA GLU A 274 6.18 3.56 7.87
C GLU A 274 4.80 4.16 8.10
N THR A 275 4.03 3.55 9.00
CA THR A 275 2.70 4.02 9.39
C THR A 275 2.56 4.02 10.91
N PRO A 276 1.86 5.02 11.50
CA PRO A 276 1.67 5.04 12.94
C PRO A 276 0.76 3.88 13.39
N VAL A 277 1.05 3.36 14.59
CA VAL A 277 0.23 2.40 15.32
C VAL A 277 0.12 2.84 16.77
N GLN A 278 -0.98 2.49 17.44
CA GLN A 278 -1.15 2.69 18.87
C GLN A 278 -1.01 1.35 19.59
N VAL A 279 -0.20 1.33 20.67
CA VAL A 279 -0.05 0.17 21.55
C VAL A 279 -0.36 0.64 22.96
N LEU A 280 -1.36 0.00 23.62
CA LEU A 280 -1.87 0.51 24.89
C LEU A 280 -0.93 0.25 26.07
N LYS A 281 -0.31 -0.93 26.10
CA LYS A 281 0.55 -1.40 27.20
C LYS A 281 2.01 -1.44 26.79
N GLU A 282 2.56 -0.28 26.41
CA GLU A 282 4.00 -0.14 26.19
C GLU A 282 4.71 0.22 27.51
N PRO A 283 5.75 -0.48 27.93
CA PRO A 283 6.50 -0.16 29.14
C PRO A 283 7.06 1.26 29.11
N GLY A 284 6.77 2.04 30.15
CA GLY A 284 7.29 3.41 30.28
C GLY A 284 6.66 4.46 29.36
N ARG A 285 5.59 4.14 28.61
CA ARG A 285 4.92 5.07 27.69
C ARG A 285 3.42 5.17 27.98
N ARG A 286 2.85 6.32 27.61
CA ARG A 286 1.39 6.53 27.73
C ARG A 286 0.66 5.78 26.61
N ALA A 287 -0.56 5.32 26.87
CA ALA A 287 -1.39 4.61 25.91
C ALA A 287 -1.69 5.42 24.62
N GLU A 288 -1.69 6.75 24.70
CA GLU A 288 -1.90 7.64 23.53
C GLU A 288 -0.63 7.87 22.71
N SER A 289 0.51 7.36 23.14
CA SER A 289 1.78 7.51 22.44
C SER A 289 1.70 6.86 21.07
N ARG A 290 2.31 7.52 20.08
CA ARG A 290 2.40 6.96 18.71
C ARG A 290 3.62 6.08 18.60
N SER A 291 3.40 4.84 18.29
CA SER A 291 4.38 3.87 17.85
C SER A 291 4.25 3.67 16.34
N TYR A 292 5.14 2.92 15.72
CA TYR A 292 5.19 2.80 14.26
C TYR A 292 5.31 1.37 13.81
N MET A 293 4.65 1.07 12.73
CA MET A 293 4.83 -0.13 11.94
C MET A 293 5.63 0.26 10.70
N TRP A 294 6.87 -0.19 10.63
CA TRP A 294 7.74 -0.03 9.48
C TRP A 294 7.47 -1.14 8.48
N VAL A 295 7.59 -0.83 7.21
CA VAL A 295 7.47 -1.79 6.11
C VAL A 295 8.74 -1.72 5.29
N PHE A 296 9.39 -2.86 5.12
CA PHE A 296 10.54 -3.04 4.26
C PHE A 296 10.20 -4.10 3.22
N ARG A 297 10.54 -3.86 1.97
CA ARG A 297 10.27 -4.84 0.93
C ARG A 297 11.37 -4.86 -0.12
N SER A 298 11.46 -5.97 -0.87
CA SER A 298 12.28 -6.10 -2.06
C SER A 298 11.83 -5.14 -3.17
N GLY A 299 12.67 -4.93 -4.16
CA GLY A 299 12.36 -4.12 -5.32
C GLY A 299 11.07 -4.57 -6.02
N GLU A 300 10.39 -3.62 -6.66
CA GLU A 300 9.11 -3.86 -7.35
C GLU A 300 9.22 -4.94 -8.43
N PHE A 301 10.39 -5.05 -9.06
CA PHE A 301 10.65 -5.95 -10.20
C PHE A 301 11.47 -7.20 -9.82
N ASP A 302 11.77 -7.39 -8.53
CA ASP A 302 12.46 -8.57 -8.07
C ASP A 302 11.57 -9.82 -8.26
N PRO A 303 12.12 -10.96 -8.71
CA PRO A 303 11.32 -12.18 -8.91
C PRO A 303 10.84 -12.80 -7.59
N GLU A 304 11.62 -12.64 -6.53
CA GLU A 304 11.31 -13.09 -5.17
C GLU A 304 10.83 -11.88 -4.36
N GLN A 305 9.52 -11.75 -4.24
CA GLN A 305 8.93 -10.62 -3.55
C GLN A 305 8.92 -10.85 -2.03
N ILE A 306 9.58 -9.99 -1.30
CA ILE A 306 9.65 -10.00 0.17
C ILE A 306 8.97 -8.74 0.68
N VAL A 307 8.09 -8.88 1.68
CA VAL A 307 7.43 -7.77 2.38
C VAL A 307 7.53 -8.03 3.88
N LEU A 308 8.23 -7.19 4.59
CA LEU A 308 8.47 -7.32 6.02
C LEU A 308 7.89 -6.14 6.78
N PHE A 309 7.17 -6.44 7.85
CA PHE A 309 6.70 -5.46 8.82
C PHE A 309 7.55 -5.54 10.07
N HIS A 310 7.85 -4.40 10.63
CA HIS A 310 8.64 -4.30 11.86
C HIS A 310 8.02 -3.25 12.79
N TYR A 311 7.68 -3.68 14.00
CA TYR A 311 7.17 -2.78 15.02
C TYR A 311 8.31 -2.01 15.68
N SER A 312 8.10 -0.70 15.90
CA SER A 312 9.01 0.13 16.68
C SER A 312 8.22 1.15 17.53
N PRO A 313 8.62 1.38 18.79
CA PRO A 313 7.97 2.36 19.64
C PRO A 313 8.16 3.81 19.16
N THR A 314 9.10 4.06 18.26
CA THR A 314 9.41 5.41 17.76
C THR A 314 9.52 5.44 16.23
N ARG A 315 9.47 6.65 15.66
CA ARG A 315 9.79 6.89 14.24
C ARG A 315 11.29 7.18 14.04
N ALA A 316 12.16 6.78 14.97
CA ALA A 316 13.59 7.08 14.85
C ALA A 316 14.21 6.39 13.64
N GLY A 317 15.04 7.11 12.89
CA GLY A 317 15.73 6.55 11.72
C GLY A 317 16.73 5.44 12.08
N ASP A 318 17.06 5.27 13.35
CA ASP A 318 17.89 4.16 13.85
C ASP A 318 17.20 2.82 13.61
N THR A 319 15.87 2.75 13.74
CA THR A 319 15.08 1.55 13.41
C THR A 319 15.34 1.06 11.99
N ALA A 320 15.28 1.96 11.01
CA ALA A 320 15.56 1.59 9.62
C ALA A 320 17.04 1.23 9.41
N LYS A 321 17.95 1.92 10.10
CA LYS A 321 19.39 1.63 10.04
C LYS A 321 19.72 0.25 10.58
N GLU A 322 19.19 -0.11 11.74
CA GLU A 322 19.38 -1.42 12.37
C GLU A 322 18.73 -2.53 11.55
N PHE A 323 17.52 -2.31 11.04
CA PHE A 323 16.80 -3.32 10.24
C PHE A 323 17.49 -3.62 8.91
N LEU A 324 18.08 -2.61 8.25
CA LEU A 324 18.79 -2.72 6.97
C LEU A 324 20.32 -2.76 7.16
N GLU A 325 20.82 -3.16 8.32
CA GLU A 325 22.25 -3.31 8.54
C GLU A 325 22.87 -4.29 7.53
N GLY A 326 23.92 -3.85 6.82
CA GLY A 326 24.56 -4.61 5.75
C GLY A 326 23.91 -4.47 4.36
N PHE A 327 22.85 -3.69 4.20
CA PHE A 327 22.28 -3.40 2.88
C PHE A 327 23.08 -2.32 2.16
N HIS A 328 23.57 -2.64 0.95
CA HIS A 328 24.41 -1.74 0.13
C HIS A 328 23.77 -1.37 -1.22
N GLY A 329 22.53 -1.78 -1.46
CA GLY A 329 21.82 -1.59 -2.72
C GLY A 329 21.12 -0.23 -2.86
N TYR A 330 20.13 -0.16 -3.75
CA TYR A 330 19.29 1.00 -3.97
C TYR A 330 18.05 0.96 -3.07
N LEU A 331 17.86 2.02 -2.26
CA LEU A 331 16.76 2.13 -1.31
C LEU A 331 15.77 3.21 -1.74
N MET A 332 14.56 2.80 -2.16
CA MET A 332 13.45 3.71 -2.43
C MET A 332 12.73 4.10 -1.14
N THR A 333 12.57 5.40 -0.91
CA THR A 333 11.84 5.93 0.26
C THR A 333 11.07 7.20 -0.10
N ASP A 334 10.22 7.64 0.84
CA ASP A 334 9.67 8.99 0.84
C ASP A 334 10.71 10.06 1.27
N GLY A 335 10.20 11.27 1.55
CA GLY A 335 11.02 12.40 1.99
C GLY A 335 11.35 12.44 3.50
N TYR A 336 11.07 11.41 4.28
CA TYR A 336 11.33 11.42 5.72
C TYR A 336 12.84 11.48 6.02
N SER A 337 13.23 12.44 6.89
CA SER A 337 14.64 12.70 7.22
C SER A 337 15.32 11.58 8.01
N GLY A 338 14.56 10.72 8.68
CA GLY A 338 15.09 9.56 9.42
C GLY A 338 15.93 8.64 8.53
N TYR A 339 15.57 8.49 7.28
CA TYR A 339 16.32 7.70 6.30
C TYR A 339 17.71 8.29 5.95
N ASN A 340 18.01 9.53 6.30
CA ASN A 340 19.35 10.13 6.08
C ASN A 340 20.44 9.47 6.96
N LYS A 341 20.06 8.64 7.94
CA LYS A 341 21.00 7.87 8.76
C LYS A 341 21.57 6.65 8.03
N LEU A 342 20.91 6.17 6.98
CA LEU A 342 21.42 5.08 6.14
C LEU A 342 22.44 5.65 5.15
N ARG A 343 23.72 5.36 5.38
CA ARG A 343 24.83 5.88 4.57
C ARG A 343 25.45 4.83 3.66
N ASP A 344 25.18 3.55 3.92
CA ASP A 344 25.80 2.42 3.23
C ASP A 344 25.02 1.97 1.98
N CYS A 345 23.89 2.63 1.68
CA CYS A 345 23.06 2.36 0.52
C CYS A 345 22.83 3.62 -0.33
N THR A 346 22.53 3.43 -1.60
CA THR A 346 22.19 4.51 -2.53
C THR A 346 20.69 4.84 -2.41
N ARG A 347 20.39 6.08 -1.99
CA ARG A 347 19.02 6.54 -1.78
C ARG A 347 18.35 6.87 -3.10
N ASN A 348 17.10 6.45 -3.24
CA ASN A 348 16.21 6.82 -4.34
C ASN A 348 14.92 7.45 -3.76
N SER A 349 14.39 8.49 -4.40
CA SER A 349 13.21 9.22 -3.92
C SER A 349 12.01 9.05 -4.84
N CYS A 350 10.83 9.01 -4.21
CA CYS A 350 9.55 8.75 -4.86
C CYS A 350 9.04 9.95 -5.68
N TRP A 351 8.92 9.79 -7.00
CA TRP A 351 8.34 10.80 -7.90
C TRP A 351 6.83 10.99 -7.71
N ALA A 352 6.11 10.00 -7.14
CA ALA A 352 4.70 10.17 -6.83
C ALA A 352 4.45 11.26 -5.78
N HIS A 353 5.36 11.44 -4.82
CA HIS A 353 5.31 12.55 -3.87
C HIS A 353 5.52 13.90 -4.55
N ILE A 354 6.48 14.00 -5.47
CA ILE A 354 6.69 15.21 -6.26
C ILE A 354 5.41 15.59 -7.02
N ARG A 355 4.82 14.60 -7.69
CA ARG A 355 3.55 14.76 -8.40
C ARG A 355 2.43 15.28 -7.48
N ARG A 356 2.29 14.70 -6.30
CA ARG A 356 1.29 15.09 -5.31
C ARG A 356 1.48 16.54 -4.84
N TYR A 357 2.71 16.94 -4.53
CA TYR A 357 3.01 18.33 -4.13
C TYR A 357 2.68 19.34 -5.23
N LEU A 358 2.97 19.04 -6.50
CA LEU A 358 2.62 19.90 -7.63
C LEU A 358 1.10 19.98 -7.82
N ILE A 359 0.37 18.88 -7.74
CA ILE A 359 -1.11 18.87 -7.79
C ILE A 359 -1.70 19.72 -6.66
N ASP A 360 -1.21 19.56 -5.44
CA ASP A 360 -1.68 20.34 -4.29
C ASP A 360 -1.35 21.83 -4.41
N ALA A 361 -0.35 22.20 -5.21
CA ALA A 361 0.03 23.58 -5.49
C ALA A 361 -0.82 24.26 -6.58
N ILE A 362 -1.59 23.50 -7.37
CA ILE A 362 -2.47 24.07 -8.39
C ILE A 362 -3.65 24.78 -7.71
N PRO A 363 -3.93 26.04 -8.05
CA PRO A 363 -5.11 26.74 -7.55
C PRO A 363 -6.40 26.08 -8.05
N LYS A 364 -7.41 26.05 -7.20
CA LYS A 364 -8.71 25.44 -7.51
C LYS A 364 -9.33 26.09 -8.77
N GLY A 365 -9.80 25.25 -9.70
CA GLY A 365 -10.39 25.69 -10.98
C GLY A 365 -9.35 26.09 -12.04
N LYS A 366 -8.04 25.86 -11.78
CA LYS A 366 -6.95 26.14 -12.73
C LYS A 366 -6.17 24.88 -13.12
N GLU A 367 -6.78 23.73 -13.03
CA GLU A 367 -6.15 22.43 -13.28
C GLU A 367 -5.64 22.28 -14.72
N TYR A 368 -6.22 23.01 -15.66
CA TYR A 368 -5.85 23.03 -17.10
C TYR A 368 -5.20 24.34 -17.55
N ASP A 369 -4.90 25.25 -16.64
CA ASP A 369 -4.27 26.53 -16.95
C ASP A 369 -2.75 26.38 -17.05
N HIS A 370 -2.23 26.19 -18.26
CA HIS A 370 -0.80 26.04 -18.52
C HIS A 370 0.05 27.29 -18.21
N SER A 371 -0.57 28.43 -17.88
CA SER A 371 0.16 29.59 -17.35
C SER A 371 0.60 29.37 -15.88
N GLN A 372 -0.03 28.43 -15.16
CA GLN A 372 0.30 28.13 -13.77
C GLN A 372 1.61 27.34 -13.68
N PRO A 373 2.58 27.80 -12.88
CA PRO A 373 3.85 27.09 -12.70
C PRO A 373 3.68 25.63 -12.25
N ALA A 374 2.75 25.36 -11.33
CA ALA A 374 2.51 24.01 -10.84
C ALA A 374 1.99 23.06 -11.96
N VAL A 375 1.15 23.57 -12.90
CA VAL A 375 0.67 22.79 -14.05
C VAL A 375 1.82 22.49 -15.02
N GLN A 376 2.72 23.48 -15.25
CA GLN A 376 3.90 23.27 -16.09
C GLN A 376 4.84 22.21 -15.51
N GLY A 377 5.15 22.28 -14.20
CA GLY A 377 5.97 21.27 -13.51
C GLY A 377 5.32 19.89 -13.54
N LEU A 378 4.00 19.84 -13.33
CA LEU A 378 3.24 18.59 -13.38
C LEU A 378 3.32 17.93 -14.77
N ALA A 379 3.29 18.70 -15.85
CA ALA A 379 3.38 18.17 -17.22
C ALA A 379 4.70 17.41 -17.47
N TYR A 380 5.83 17.89 -16.95
CA TYR A 380 7.10 17.15 -16.99
C TYR A 380 7.03 15.84 -16.22
N VAL A 381 6.50 15.88 -15.00
CA VAL A 381 6.40 14.70 -14.13
C VAL A 381 5.46 13.66 -14.73
N ASP A 382 4.29 14.06 -15.24
CA ASP A 382 3.34 13.17 -15.90
C ASP A 382 3.94 12.52 -17.15
N LYS A 383 4.77 13.28 -17.90
CA LYS A 383 5.51 12.73 -19.05
C LYS A 383 6.49 11.65 -18.64
N LEU A 384 7.24 11.82 -17.54
CA LEU A 384 8.14 10.81 -17.02
C LEU A 384 7.35 9.54 -16.58
N PHE A 385 6.23 9.69 -15.88
CA PHE A 385 5.36 8.55 -15.50
C PHE A 385 4.84 7.80 -16.74
N GLU A 386 4.44 8.50 -17.79
CA GLU A 386 3.99 7.87 -19.04
C GLU A 386 5.13 7.07 -19.69
N MET A 387 6.34 7.61 -19.72
CA MET A 387 7.51 6.97 -20.32
C MET A 387 7.92 5.73 -19.53
N GLU A 388 7.99 5.81 -18.20
CA GLU A 388 8.25 4.68 -17.29
C GLU A 388 7.23 3.55 -17.49
N ARG A 389 5.93 3.86 -17.51
CA ARG A 389 4.90 2.85 -17.79
C ARG A 389 5.12 2.15 -19.11
N LYS A 390 5.36 2.91 -20.19
CA LYS A 390 5.56 2.35 -21.53
C LYS A 390 6.81 1.48 -21.66
N ILE A 391 7.92 1.84 -20.99
CA ILE A 391 9.15 1.06 -21.08
C ILE A 391 9.01 -0.26 -20.33
N HIS A 392 8.41 -0.26 -19.14
CA HIS A 392 8.16 -1.48 -18.37
C HIS A 392 7.18 -2.42 -19.06
N GLU A 393 6.12 -1.91 -19.71
CA GLU A 393 5.20 -2.72 -20.53
C GLU A 393 5.93 -3.41 -21.70
N LYS A 394 6.96 -2.76 -22.28
CA LYS A 394 7.69 -3.30 -23.44
C LYS A 394 8.86 -4.22 -23.08
N LYS A 395 9.55 -3.92 -21.98
CA LYS A 395 10.83 -4.55 -21.63
C LYS A 395 10.78 -5.42 -20.39
N GLY A 396 9.69 -5.32 -19.59
CA GLY A 396 9.56 -6.12 -18.36
C GLY A 396 10.73 -5.88 -17.41
N SER A 397 11.55 -6.89 -17.19
CA SER A 397 12.73 -6.86 -16.29
C SER A 397 14.08 -6.77 -17.04
N ASP A 398 14.10 -6.32 -18.29
CA ASP A 398 15.34 -6.03 -19.04
C ASP A 398 15.93 -4.68 -18.55
N PHE A 399 16.60 -4.73 -17.39
CA PHE A 399 17.09 -3.53 -16.70
C PHE A 399 18.13 -2.74 -17.50
N ASP A 400 18.94 -3.40 -18.32
CA ASP A 400 19.91 -2.71 -19.18
C ASP A 400 19.22 -1.91 -20.27
N ALA A 401 18.19 -2.47 -20.90
CA ALA A 401 17.39 -1.74 -21.89
C ALA A 401 16.59 -0.59 -21.26
N ILE A 402 16.06 -0.78 -20.02
CA ILE A 402 15.36 0.27 -19.29
C ILE A 402 16.32 1.41 -18.94
N LYS A 403 17.50 1.12 -18.39
CA LYS A 403 18.53 2.12 -18.08
C LYS A 403 18.91 2.92 -19.34
N LYS A 404 19.16 2.24 -20.44
CA LYS A 404 19.48 2.90 -21.72
C LYS A 404 18.38 3.84 -22.18
N PHE A 405 17.12 3.40 -22.10
CA PHE A 405 15.97 4.22 -22.45
C PHE A 405 15.86 5.45 -21.54
N ARG A 406 16.01 5.29 -20.23
CA ARG A 406 16.01 6.39 -19.26
C ARG A 406 17.04 7.45 -19.60
N LEU A 407 18.28 7.03 -19.90
CA LEU A 407 19.37 7.95 -20.26
C LEU A 407 19.14 8.65 -21.61
N GLU A 408 18.60 7.95 -22.61
CA GLU A 408 18.41 8.50 -23.95
C GLU A 408 17.12 9.33 -24.09
N LYS A 409 16.05 8.97 -23.39
CA LYS A 409 14.72 9.55 -23.61
C LYS A 409 14.18 10.34 -22.40
N GLU A 410 14.40 9.87 -21.18
CA GLU A 410 13.86 10.54 -19.99
C GLU A 410 14.80 11.61 -19.45
N LYS A 411 16.10 11.39 -19.51
CA LYS A 411 17.09 12.38 -19.04
C LYS A 411 16.88 13.76 -19.68
N PRO A 412 16.63 13.91 -20.99
CA PRO A 412 16.33 15.23 -21.57
C PRO A 412 15.05 15.88 -21.01
N VAL A 413 14.01 15.09 -20.69
CA VAL A 413 12.77 15.60 -20.07
C VAL A 413 13.05 16.05 -18.64
N LEU A 414 13.85 15.27 -17.91
CA LEU A 414 14.28 15.58 -16.55
C LEU A 414 15.16 16.83 -16.50
N ASP A 415 16.08 17.00 -17.44
CA ASP A 415 16.89 18.22 -17.56
C ASP A 415 16.00 19.46 -17.83
N GLY A 416 14.96 19.30 -18.66
CA GLY A 416 13.95 20.33 -18.88
C GLY A 416 13.19 20.69 -17.60
N PHE A 417 12.85 19.67 -16.79
CA PHE A 417 12.20 19.86 -15.48
C PHE A 417 13.09 20.62 -14.49
N TRP A 418 14.40 20.29 -14.43
CA TRP A 418 15.35 21.00 -13.56
C TRP A 418 15.55 22.44 -13.99
N ASN A 419 15.69 22.70 -15.30
CA ASN A 419 15.78 24.07 -15.83
C ASN A 419 14.50 24.86 -15.49
N TRP A 420 13.33 24.24 -15.62
CA TRP A 420 12.07 24.86 -15.21
C TRP A 420 12.09 25.17 -13.71
N LEU A 421 12.47 24.19 -12.84
CA LEU A 421 12.50 24.34 -11.38
C LEU A 421 13.41 25.49 -10.95
N ASP A 422 14.61 25.59 -11.54
CA ASP A 422 15.62 26.57 -11.17
C ASP A 422 15.20 28.01 -11.56
N CYS A 423 14.25 28.17 -12.49
CA CYS A 423 13.64 29.44 -12.86
C CYS A 423 12.42 29.84 -12.01
N GLN A 424 11.93 28.94 -11.12
CA GLN A 424 10.72 29.22 -10.38
C GLN A 424 11.01 30.00 -9.09
N THR A 425 10.13 30.97 -8.82
CA THR A 425 10.05 31.66 -7.53
C THR A 425 8.63 31.55 -7.00
N ALA A 426 8.47 31.49 -5.69
CA ALA A 426 7.15 31.41 -5.07
C ALA A 426 7.14 32.15 -3.72
N ILE A 427 5.97 32.67 -3.37
CA ILE A 427 5.73 33.36 -2.12
C ILE A 427 6.00 32.40 -0.96
N LYS A 428 6.80 32.83 0.01
CA LYS A 428 7.16 32.05 1.19
C LYS A 428 5.90 31.50 1.90
N ASN A 429 5.92 30.22 2.25
CA ASN A 429 4.82 29.46 2.88
C ASN A 429 3.62 29.15 1.98
N SER A 430 3.55 29.61 0.71
CA SER A 430 2.55 29.17 -0.24
C SER A 430 2.68 27.67 -0.55
N ARG A 431 1.65 27.05 -1.12
CA ARG A 431 1.71 25.62 -1.53
C ARG A 431 2.78 25.40 -2.59
N MET A 432 2.91 26.33 -3.54
CA MET A 432 3.95 26.27 -4.56
C MET A 432 5.35 26.35 -3.94
N TYR A 433 5.58 27.25 -2.97
CA TYR A 433 6.84 27.32 -2.23
C TYR A 433 7.18 26.00 -1.55
N LYS A 434 6.20 25.37 -0.88
CA LYS A 434 6.40 24.06 -0.23
C LYS A 434 6.75 22.97 -1.24
N ALA A 435 6.11 22.98 -2.41
CA ALA A 435 6.43 22.06 -3.50
C ALA A 435 7.86 22.27 -4.01
N LEU A 436 8.25 23.50 -4.31
CA LEU A 436 9.60 23.82 -4.79
C LEU A 436 10.68 23.42 -3.78
N VAL A 437 10.51 23.77 -2.50
CA VAL A 437 11.45 23.40 -1.44
C VAL A 437 11.55 21.88 -1.26
N TYR A 438 10.41 21.17 -1.32
CA TYR A 438 10.42 19.71 -1.25
C TYR A 438 11.17 19.10 -2.41
N ILE A 439 10.89 19.54 -3.65
CA ILE A 439 11.55 19.04 -4.87
C ILE A 439 13.05 19.32 -4.79
N GLN A 440 13.45 20.54 -4.45
CA GLN A 440 14.86 20.93 -4.36
C GLN A 440 15.63 20.08 -3.33
N ASN A 441 15.03 19.83 -2.17
CA ASN A 441 15.62 18.99 -1.12
C ASN A 441 15.75 17.51 -1.53
N ARG A 442 14.95 17.05 -2.49
CA ARG A 442 14.97 15.66 -2.99
C ARG A 442 15.76 15.50 -4.28
N ARG A 443 16.12 16.60 -4.96
CA ARG A 443 16.84 16.58 -6.25
C ARG A 443 18.03 15.58 -6.27
N PRO A 444 18.91 15.50 -5.25
CA PRO A 444 20.04 14.56 -5.28
C PRO A 444 19.64 13.08 -5.33
N PHE A 445 18.42 12.74 -4.90
CA PHE A 445 17.92 11.37 -4.83
C PHE A 445 16.92 11.04 -5.95
N LEU A 446 16.39 12.06 -6.65
CA LEU A 446 15.40 11.89 -7.70
C LEU A 446 16.00 11.44 -9.03
N GLU A 447 17.31 11.59 -9.20
CA GLU A 447 18.04 11.15 -10.40
C GLU A 447 18.59 9.71 -10.26
N THR A 448 18.61 9.17 -9.06
CA THR A 448 19.17 7.82 -8.75
C THR A 448 18.56 6.71 -9.61
N TYR A 449 17.27 6.82 -9.98
CA TYR A 449 16.63 5.82 -10.83
C TYR A 449 17.26 5.69 -12.24
N LEU A 450 18.00 6.70 -12.69
CA LEU A 450 18.73 6.67 -13.95
C LEU A 450 19.99 5.77 -13.89
N GLU A 451 20.50 5.52 -12.68
CA GLU A 451 21.73 4.74 -12.50
C GLU A 451 21.53 3.26 -12.78
N ASP A 452 20.30 2.76 -12.56
CA ASP A 452 19.98 1.35 -12.72
C ASP A 452 18.52 1.14 -13.14
N GLY A 453 18.29 0.31 -14.16
CA GLY A 453 16.95 0.02 -14.70
C GLY A 453 16.01 -0.69 -13.74
N GLY A 454 16.55 -1.38 -12.72
CA GLY A 454 15.74 -2.04 -11.68
C GLY A 454 15.32 -1.11 -10.54
N CYS A 455 15.83 0.13 -10.49
CA CYS A 455 15.36 1.13 -9.54
C CYS A 455 13.90 1.50 -9.82
N SER A 456 13.05 1.43 -8.81
CA SER A 456 11.66 1.89 -8.92
C SER A 456 11.59 3.40 -9.07
N PHE A 457 10.65 3.88 -9.87
CA PHE A 457 10.40 5.31 -10.08
C PHE A 457 9.55 5.94 -8.97
N ASN A 458 8.76 5.12 -8.28
CA ASN A 458 7.88 5.54 -7.20
C ASN A 458 7.80 4.50 -6.08
N ASN A 459 7.26 4.89 -4.92
CA ASN A 459 7.09 4.05 -3.74
C ASN A 459 5.67 3.47 -3.61
N ASN A 460 4.84 3.51 -4.65
CA ASN A 460 3.44 3.10 -4.59
C ASN A 460 3.26 1.65 -4.14
N THR A 461 4.20 0.78 -4.47
CA THR A 461 4.16 -0.64 -4.11
C THR A 461 4.36 -0.84 -2.61
N SER A 462 5.27 -0.08 -1.97
CA SER A 462 5.44 -0.06 -0.52
C SER A 462 4.22 0.59 0.18
N GLU A 463 3.72 1.71 -0.34
CA GLU A 463 2.51 2.35 0.18
C GLU A 463 1.30 1.40 0.13
N ARG A 464 1.16 0.56 -0.90
CA ARG A 464 0.10 -0.48 -0.97
C ARG A 464 0.27 -1.53 0.11
N SER A 465 1.50 -1.96 0.41
CA SER A 465 1.77 -2.88 1.53
C SER A 465 1.38 -2.25 2.88
N CYS A 466 1.73 -0.98 3.11
CA CYS A 466 1.26 -0.23 4.29
C CYS A 466 -0.27 -0.14 4.37
N LYS A 467 -0.98 -0.01 3.24
CA LYS A 467 -2.45 0.09 3.22
C LYS A 467 -3.14 -1.15 3.79
N ALA A 468 -2.60 -2.35 3.58
CA ALA A 468 -3.15 -3.58 4.17
C ALA A 468 -3.20 -3.48 5.71
N PHE A 469 -2.11 -3.05 6.34
CA PHE A 469 -2.06 -2.81 7.78
C PHE A 469 -3.01 -1.67 8.22
N VAL A 470 -3.03 -0.54 7.48
CA VAL A 470 -3.89 0.61 7.79
C VAL A 470 -5.36 0.24 7.72
N THR A 471 -5.78 -0.58 6.75
CA THR A 471 -7.15 -1.07 6.63
C THR A 471 -7.52 -1.93 7.83
N GLY A 472 -6.67 -2.88 8.19
CA GLY A 472 -6.85 -3.70 9.39
C GLY A 472 -6.96 -2.84 10.65
N ARG A 473 -6.03 -1.90 10.83
CA ARG A 473 -6.03 -0.98 11.98
C ARG A 473 -7.32 -0.17 12.10
N LYS A 474 -7.97 0.23 11.02
CA LYS A 474 -9.27 0.91 11.07
C LYS A 474 -10.37 0.04 11.70
N ASN A 475 -10.22 -1.29 11.71
CA ASN A 475 -11.19 -2.21 12.31
C ASN A 475 -10.90 -2.54 13.79
N TRP A 476 -9.62 -2.71 14.18
CA TRP A 476 -9.27 -3.02 15.59
C TRP A 476 -8.66 -1.86 16.37
N LEU A 477 -8.34 -0.72 15.73
CA LEU A 477 -7.87 0.57 16.24
C LEU A 477 -6.46 0.55 16.85
N PHE A 478 -6.12 -0.39 17.74
CA PHE A 478 -4.88 -0.46 18.49
C PHE A 478 -4.43 -1.91 18.73
N SER A 479 -3.18 -2.10 19.15
CA SER A 479 -2.69 -3.32 19.79
C SER A 479 -2.73 -3.17 21.30
N ASP A 480 -3.14 -4.21 22.03
CA ASP A 480 -3.21 -4.16 23.50
C ASP A 480 -1.81 -4.19 24.14
N SER A 481 -0.89 -4.99 23.57
CA SER A 481 0.47 -5.21 24.08
C SER A 481 1.51 -5.09 22.97
N VAL A 482 2.77 -5.00 23.38
CA VAL A 482 3.94 -5.05 22.49
C VAL A 482 3.99 -6.39 21.77
N ASP A 483 3.84 -7.53 22.48
CA ASP A 483 3.83 -8.87 21.89
C ASP A 483 2.76 -9.01 20.80
N GLY A 484 1.57 -8.40 21.03
CA GLY A 484 0.50 -8.36 20.03
C GLY A 484 0.84 -7.51 18.81
N ALA A 485 1.62 -6.44 18.96
CA ALA A 485 2.09 -5.62 17.86
C ALA A 485 3.19 -6.34 17.06
N GLU A 486 4.14 -7.00 17.74
CA GLU A 486 5.20 -7.80 17.13
C GLU A 486 4.63 -9.01 16.39
N ALA A 487 3.71 -9.77 17.00
CA ALA A 487 3.02 -10.87 16.34
C ALA A 487 2.22 -10.43 15.12
N SER A 488 1.65 -9.21 15.17
CA SER A 488 0.99 -8.62 14.01
C SER A 488 1.99 -8.28 12.92
N ALA A 489 3.18 -7.75 13.25
CA ALA A 489 4.25 -7.49 12.29
C ALA A 489 4.70 -8.79 11.60
N LEU A 490 4.98 -9.84 12.37
CA LEU A 490 5.38 -11.15 11.86
C LEU A 490 4.30 -11.75 10.93
N THR A 491 3.04 -11.74 11.38
CA THR A 491 1.95 -12.33 10.59
C THR A 491 1.67 -11.54 9.31
N TYR A 492 1.69 -10.19 9.36
CA TYR A 492 1.58 -9.37 8.15
C TYR A 492 2.74 -9.60 7.19
N SER A 493 3.96 -9.82 7.69
CA SER A 493 5.12 -10.14 6.86
C SER A 493 4.90 -11.41 6.05
N ILE A 494 4.43 -12.47 6.70
CA ILE A 494 4.08 -13.73 6.02
C ILE A 494 2.94 -13.54 5.03
N VAL A 495 1.85 -12.87 5.44
CA VAL A 495 0.65 -12.65 4.62
C VAL A 495 0.97 -11.82 3.37
N GLU A 496 1.65 -10.69 3.52
CA GLU A 496 1.92 -9.80 2.39
C GLU A 496 3.03 -10.34 1.48
N THR A 497 4.01 -11.10 2.02
CA THR A 497 4.96 -11.86 1.20
C THR A 497 4.27 -12.94 0.38
N ALA A 498 3.34 -13.69 0.97
CA ALA A 498 2.52 -14.68 0.23
C ALA A 498 1.72 -14.04 -0.92
N LYS A 499 1.01 -12.94 -0.63
CA LYS A 499 0.24 -12.19 -1.65
C LYS A 499 1.13 -11.67 -2.78
N ALA A 500 2.30 -11.12 -2.44
CA ALA A 500 3.23 -10.57 -3.41
C ALA A 500 3.78 -11.62 -4.38
N ASN A 501 3.84 -12.89 -3.94
CA ASN A 501 4.26 -14.04 -4.75
C ASN A 501 3.08 -14.82 -5.36
N GLY A 502 1.84 -14.34 -5.20
CA GLY A 502 0.66 -14.90 -5.85
C GLY A 502 0.22 -16.27 -5.31
N VAL A 503 0.60 -16.65 -4.09
CA VAL A 503 0.16 -17.90 -3.45
C VAL A 503 -1.04 -17.68 -2.55
N ASP A 504 -1.86 -18.72 -2.37
CA ASP A 504 -3.00 -18.66 -1.46
C ASP A 504 -2.54 -18.52 0.00
N VAL A 505 -2.96 -17.41 0.62
CA VAL A 505 -2.51 -17.02 1.97
C VAL A 505 -2.96 -18.01 3.04
N TYR A 506 -4.20 -18.54 2.95
CA TYR A 506 -4.69 -19.48 3.95
C TYR A 506 -3.88 -20.77 3.95
N TYR A 507 -3.64 -21.35 2.77
CA TYR A 507 -2.86 -22.58 2.66
C TYR A 507 -1.39 -22.35 3.01
N TYR A 508 -0.83 -21.17 2.69
CA TYR A 508 0.54 -20.83 3.07
C TYR A 508 0.71 -20.71 4.59
N LEU A 509 -0.20 -20.00 5.28
CA LEU A 509 -0.22 -19.94 6.75
C LEU A 509 -0.34 -21.35 7.35
N LYS A 510 -1.27 -22.15 6.86
CA LYS A 510 -1.46 -23.53 7.31
C LYS A 510 -0.22 -24.39 7.07
N TYR A 511 0.41 -24.27 5.92
CA TYR A 511 1.63 -25.00 5.56
C TYR A 511 2.78 -24.68 6.52
N LEU A 512 3.06 -23.41 6.77
CA LEU A 512 4.10 -23.01 7.72
C LEU A 512 3.81 -23.51 9.13
N LEU A 513 2.57 -23.41 9.59
CA LEU A 513 2.17 -23.94 10.90
C LEU A 513 2.26 -25.47 10.98
N MET A 514 2.08 -26.20 9.88
CA MET A 514 2.30 -27.66 9.84
C MET A 514 3.79 -28.03 9.81
N LYS A 515 4.63 -27.20 9.19
CA LYS A 515 6.09 -27.42 9.11
C LYS A 515 6.82 -26.99 10.38
N CYS A 516 6.24 -26.06 11.16
CA CYS A 516 6.80 -25.54 12.40
C CYS A 516 8.28 -25.16 12.30
N PRO A 517 8.68 -24.26 11.39
CA PRO A 517 10.05 -23.81 11.31
C PRO A 517 10.45 -23.10 12.62
N THR A 518 11.59 -23.47 13.18
CA THR A 518 12.12 -22.90 14.43
C THR A 518 13.46 -22.20 14.18
N SER A 519 14.02 -21.58 15.20
CA SER A 519 15.36 -20.98 15.14
C SER A 519 16.48 -22.00 14.84
N LEU A 520 16.20 -23.29 14.92
CA LEU A 520 17.12 -24.38 14.62
C LEU A 520 16.99 -24.89 13.17
N THR A 521 15.98 -24.44 12.42
CA THR A 521 15.78 -24.82 11.02
C THR A 521 16.86 -24.21 10.16
N SER A 522 17.50 -25.02 9.31
CA SER A 522 18.57 -24.56 8.42
C SER A 522 18.06 -23.57 7.38
N ASP A 523 18.92 -22.68 6.87
CA ASP A 523 18.57 -21.73 5.80
C ASP A 523 18.13 -22.46 4.51
N GLU A 524 18.71 -23.64 4.23
CA GLU A 524 18.33 -24.48 3.09
C GLU A 524 16.87 -25.00 3.23
N ASP A 525 16.48 -25.40 4.44
CA ASP A 525 15.12 -25.86 4.69
C ASP A 525 14.13 -24.68 4.78
N LEU A 526 14.55 -23.52 5.29
CA LEU A 526 13.75 -22.29 5.26
C LEU A 526 13.49 -21.83 3.81
N GLU A 527 14.48 -21.96 2.91
CA GLU A 527 14.29 -21.63 1.48
C GLU A 527 13.20 -22.48 0.84
N LYS A 528 13.14 -23.80 1.14
CA LYS A 528 12.09 -24.69 0.64
C LYS A 528 10.68 -24.31 1.11
N LEU A 529 10.58 -23.55 2.22
CA LEU A 529 9.32 -23.04 2.73
C LEU A 529 8.89 -21.69 2.13
N CYS A 530 9.77 -21.04 1.35
CA CYS A 530 9.48 -19.75 0.74
C CYS A 530 8.38 -19.83 -0.33
N PRO A 531 7.50 -18.80 -0.45
CA PRO A 531 6.35 -18.87 -1.36
C PRO A 531 6.72 -18.87 -2.85
N TRP A 532 7.97 -18.53 -3.19
CA TRP A 532 8.50 -18.62 -4.56
C TRP A 532 9.08 -20.01 -4.88
N HIS A 533 9.44 -20.80 -3.85
CA HIS A 533 10.08 -22.09 -4.03
C HIS A 533 9.12 -23.14 -4.64
N PRO A 534 9.58 -23.97 -5.62
CA PRO A 534 8.73 -24.98 -6.26
C PRO A 534 8.10 -25.99 -5.29
N GLU A 535 8.88 -26.49 -4.31
CA GLU A 535 8.37 -27.46 -3.32
C GLU A 535 7.25 -26.86 -2.46
N CYS A 536 7.35 -25.57 -2.08
CA CYS A 536 6.29 -24.89 -1.38
C CYS A 536 5.03 -24.83 -2.23
N LYS A 537 5.14 -24.37 -3.49
CA LYS A 537 3.99 -24.26 -4.41
C LYS A 537 3.28 -25.60 -4.60
N GLU A 538 4.05 -26.69 -4.83
CA GLU A 538 3.50 -28.03 -4.96
C GLU A 538 2.76 -28.50 -3.70
N ALA A 539 3.33 -28.23 -2.51
CA ALA A 539 2.71 -28.54 -1.23
C ALA A 539 1.40 -27.76 -1.02
N LEU A 540 1.34 -26.48 -1.42
CA LEU A 540 0.13 -25.68 -1.35
C LEU A 540 -0.98 -26.19 -2.27
N ASP A 541 -0.62 -26.59 -3.50
CA ASP A 541 -1.55 -27.18 -4.46
C ASP A 541 -2.11 -28.52 -3.94
N GLU A 542 -1.29 -29.33 -3.27
CA GLU A 542 -1.74 -30.57 -2.66
C GLU A 542 -2.71 -30.31 -1.47
N LEU A 543 -2.40 -29.35 -0.60
CA LEU A 543 -3.30 -28.95 0.49
C LEU A 543 -4.65 -28.45 -0.05
N HIS A 544 -4.63 -27.70 -1.15
CA HIS A 544 -5.85 -27.24 -1.81
C HIS A 544 -6.68 -28.41 -2.35
N ARG A 545 -6.04 -29.37 -3.06
CA ARG A 545 -6.70 -30.57 -3.59
C ARG A 545 -7.32 -31.42 -2.48
N GLN A 546 -6.59 -31.64 -1.37
CA GLN A 546 -7.08 -32.39 -0.20
C GLN A 546 -8.31 -31.73 0.41
N HIS A 547 -8.30 -30.39 0.52
CA HIS A 547 -9.43 -29.64 1.05
C HIS A 547 -10.66 -29.75 0.13
N GLN A 548 -10.49 -29.61 -1.20
CA GLN A 548 -11.58 -29.78 -2.15
C GLN A 548 -12.17 -31.20 -2.10
N LYS A 549 -11.32 -32.23 -2.01
CA LYS A 549 -11.77 -33.61 -1.84
C LYS A 549 -12.58 -33.78 -0.55
N ALA A 550 -12.10 -33.25 0.56
CA ALA A 550 -12.81 -33.35 1.86
C ALA A 550 -14.18 -32.65 1.83
N ILE A 551 -14.32 -31.54 1.09
CA ILE A 551 -15.62 -30.88 0.87
C ILE A 551 -16.53 -31.81 0.04
N PHE A 552 -16.01 -32.36 -1.04
CA PHE A 552 -16.78 -33.25 -1.92
C PHE A 552 -17.24 -34.52 -1.19
N ASP A 553 -16.37 -35.14 -0.38
CA ASP A 553 -16.70 -36.34 0.41
C ASP A 553 -17.72 -36.05 1.54
N ALA A 554 -17.87 -34.78 1.95
CA ALA A 554 -18.82 -34.33 2.95
C ALA A 554 -20.19 -33.90 2.40
N MET A 555 -20.30 -33.72 1.09
CA MET A 555 -21.54 -33.39 0.35
C MET A 555 -22.30 -34.65 -0.02
#